data_7057c9dffad4d0aafb1f9fbcc6bf41bd
#
_entry.id   7057c9dffad4d0aafb1f9fbcc6bf41bd
#
_cell.length_a   1.000
_cell.length_b   1.000
_cell.length_c   1.000
_cell.angle_alpha   90.00
_cell.angle_beta   90.00
_cell.angle_gamma   90.00
#
_symmetry.space_group_name_H-M   'P 1'
#
loop_
_entity.id
_entity.type
_entity.pdbx_description
1 polymer ?
#
loop_
_entity_poly.entity_id
_entity_poly.type
_entity_poly.pdbx_seq_one_letter_code
_entity_poly.pdbx_strand_id
1 'polypeptide(L)'
;MKKMPPHIALAATTLLAAALPTGALAQPAAAPADAGWRQCAAVDEAQARLACFDQWAQAQAPDTPRSADAAVAQQTTPPALQLPPAAAPAAPPIEITLADGCRDERNTTLARFWELEDATNCGSLRFRGYRPMSVSVVGASSVNRQPYSDNPVNSASSAIEYRRTEMRVQLSVRTKLASGLLPTAGGLRDSLWAGYTQQSYWQLFSPGISRPFRNTDHEPEVMYVYPTDARLPLGWRWRYSGIGLVHQSNGQSDPLSRSWNRAYLMTGLELDDRVSLTARAWRRIKESSGSDNNPGISDYVGRAEFALGWNVNKDNRVTLTTRHSFGHSDRGSLRIDWLSTLGTHLVGPRSNLRLHTQLFTGYGDSLVDYNRKRTVFSVGLSLVDF
;
A
#
# COMPACT_ATOMS: atom_id res chain seq x y z
N MET A 1 -32.83 17.42 55.25
CA MET A 1 -33.65 18.63 55.46
C MET A 1 -33.49 19.54 54.24
N LYS A 2 -34.67 19.87 53.62
CA LYS A 2 -35.02 21.09 52.87
C LYS A 2 -34.20 21.33 51.54
N LYS A 3 -34.76 21.63 50.40
CA LYS A 3 -36.12 21.74 49.82
C LYS A 3 -35.94 21.95 48.30
N MET A 4 -36.66 21.26 47.45
CA MET A 4 -37.14 21.77 46.14
C MET A 4 -38.36 22.68 46.40
N PRO A 5 -38.95 23.46 45.48
CA PRO A 5 -38.98 23.59 44.00
C PRO A 5 -39.10 25.07 43.54
N PRO A 6 -39.76 25.54 42.45
CA PRO A 6 -40.70 24.91 41.51
C PRO A 6 -40.55 25.34 40.01
N HIS A 7 -41.38 24.69 39.17
CA HIS A 7 -41.80 24.89 37.79
C HIS A 7 -42.21 26.31 37.37
N ILE A 8 -42.04 26.63 36.08
CA ILE A 8 -42.95 27.51 35.31
C ILE A 8 -43.16 26.91 33.91
N ALA A 9 -44.43 26.61 33.63
CA ALA A 9 -44.99 26.31 32.33
C ALA A 9 -45.69 27.56 31.77
N LEU A 10 -45.65 27.79 30.47
CA LEU A 10 -46.65 28.62 29.71
C LEU A 10 -46.56 28.16 28.26
N ALA A 11 -47.50 27.46 27.73
CA ALA A 11 -48.85 27.80 27.22
C ALA A 11 -48.82 28.28 25.76
N ALA A 12 -49.54 27.52 25.02
CA ALA A 12 -49.83 27.54 23.60
C ALA A 12 -50.56 28.81 23.10
N THR A 13 -50.41 29.06 21.77
CA THR A 13 -51.50 29.64 20.97
C THR A 13 -51.46 29.11 19.55
N THR A 14 -52.55 28.49 19.19
CA THR A 14 -52.96 28.03 17.86
C THR A 14 -53.37 29.21 16.97
N LEU A 15 -53.01 29.14 15.71
CA LEU A 15 -53.71 29.85 14.63
C LEU A 15 -53.92 28.92 13.45
N LEU A 16 -55.17 28.62 13.22
CA LEU A 16 -55.76 27.90 12.09
C LEU A 16 -55.80 28.81 10.86
N ALA A 17 -55.30 28.37 9.74
CA ALA A 17 -55.70 28.92 8.43
C ALA A 17 -55.87 27.77 7.45
N ALA A 18 -57.10 27.60 7.03
CA ALA A 18 -57.54 26.66 6.01
C ALA A 18 -57.18 27.17 4.61
N ALA A 19 -56.65 26.32 3.75
CA ALA A 19 -56.64 26.50 2.29
C ALA A 19 -56.83 25.15 1.58
N LEU A 20 -57.70 25.16 0.63
CA LEU A 20 -58.26 24.08 -0.16
C LEU A 20 -57.25 23.37 -1.10
N PRO A 21 -57.55 22.15 -1.57
CA PRO A 21 -56.60 21.32 -2.28
C PRO A 21 -56.59 21.62 -3.79
N THR A 22 -55.41 21.87 -4.35
CA THR A 22 -55.18 21.74 -5.79
C THR A 22 -54.62 20.35 -6.05
N GLY A 23 -55.35 19.56 -6.81
CA GLY A 23 -54.98 18.24 -7.24
C GLY A 23 -53.67 18.25 -8.06
N ALA A 24 -52.65 17.69 -7.52
CA ALA A 24 -51.46 17.28 -8.27
C ALA A 24 -51.68 15.87 -8.78
N LEU A 25 -51.72 15.72 -10.10
CA LEU A 25 -51.67 14.43 -10.77
C LEU A 25 -50.40 13.69 -10.31
N ALA A 26 -50.59 12.54 -9.69
CA ALA A 26 -49.50 11.65 -9.32
C ALA A 26 -48.80 11.18 -10.60
N GLN A 27 -47.56 11.60 -10.83
CA GLN A 27 -46.67 10.92 -11.75
C GLN A 27 -46.41 9.52 -11.18
N PRO A 28 -46.45 8.46 -12.02
CA PRO A 28 -46.05 7.14 -11.56
C PRO A 28 -44.56 7.19 -11.17
N ALA A 29 -44.28 6.75 -9.97
CA ALA A 29 -42.93 6.58 -9.49
C ALA A 29 -42.16 5.70 -10.49
N ALA A 30 -41.04 6.20 -11.03
CA ALA A 30 -40.15 5.41 -11.84
C ALA A 30 -39.72 4.21 -11.00
N ALA A 31 -39.97 3.00 -11.50
CA ALA A 31 -39.50 1.78 -10.89
C ALA A 31 -37.96 1.85 -10.77
N PRO A 32 -37.38 1.39 -9.67
CA PRO A 32 -35.92 1.44 -9.52
C PRO A 32 -35.27 0.67 -10.68
N ALA A 33 -34.29 1.28 -11.32
CA ALA A 33 -33.53 0.78 -12.47
C ALA A 33 -32.82 -0.59 -12.20
N ASP A 34 -32.96 -1.11 -11.02
CA ASP A 34 -32.28 -2.30 -10.49
C ASP A 34 -33.06 -3.62 -10.67
N ALA A 35 -34.24 -3.61 -11.27
CA ALA A 35 -35.06 -4.84 -11.37
C ALA A 35 -34.83 -5.64 -12.67
N GLY A 36 -34.29 -5.05 -13.73
CA GLY A 36 -34.19 -5.68 -15.05
C GLY A 36 -33.20 -6.86 -15.11
N TRP A 37 -32.05 -6.77 -14.43
CA TRP A 37 -31.06 -7.85 -14.43
C TRP A 37 -31.55 -9.15 -13.77
N ARG A 38 -32.49 -9.07 -12.83
CA ARG A 38 -33.07 -10.26 -12.15
C ARG A 38 -33.87 -11.13 -13.08
N GLN A 39 -34.51 -10.53 -14.07
CA GLN A 39 -35.25 -11.28 -15.11
C GLN A 39 -34.26 -12.06 -15.99
N CYS A 40 -33.12 -11.46 -16.34
CA CYS A 40 -32.08 -12.15 -17.08
C CYS A 40 -31.45 -13.29 -16.29
N ALA A 41 -31.28 -13.12 -14.97
CA ALA A 41 -30.75 -14.17 -14.10
C ALA A 41 -31.65 -15.40 -13.97
N ALA A 42 -32.97 -15.27 -14.25
CA ALA A 42 -33.94 -16.36 -14.21
C ALA A 42 -34.02 -17.18 -15.51
N VAL A 43 -33.23 -16.84 -16.53
CA VAL A 43 -33.18 -17.56 -17.81
C VAL A 43 -32.23 -18.76 -17.68
N ASP A 44 -32.73 -19.99 -17.84
CA ASP A 44 -31.94 -21.21 -17.65
C ASP A 44 -30.93 -21.46 -18.78
N GLU A 45 -31.28 -21.11 -20.01
CA GLU A 45 -30.40 -21.31 -21.17
C GLU A 45 -29.30 -20.25 -21.25
N ALA A 46 -28.04 -20.68 -21.32
CA ALA A 46 -26.88 -19.82 -21.15
C ALA A 46 -26.74 -18.73 -22.22
N GLN A 47 -27.04 -19.04 -23.49
CA GLN A 47 -26.94 -18.05 -24.58
C GLN A 47 -28.07 -17.03 -24.50
N ALA A 48 -29.30 -17.46 -24.21
CA ALA A 48 -30.44 -16.56 -24.03
C ALA A 48 -30.24 -15.63 -22.81
N ARG A 49 -29.65 -16.17 -21.73
CA ARG A 49 -29.31 -15.39 -20.54
C ARG A 49 -28.27 -14.30 -20.85
N LEU A 50 -27.21 -14.63 -21.60
CA LEU A 50 -26.19 -13.66 -22.01
C LEU A 50 -26.80 -12.56 -22.88
N ALA A 51 -27.59 -12.92 -23.88
CA ALA A 51 -28.27 -11.94 -24.74
C ALA A 51 -29.21 -10.99 -23.97
N CYS A 52 -29.89 -11.51 -22.94
CA CYS A 52 -30.74 -10.70 -22.06
C CYS A 52 -29.90 -9.68 -21.25
N PHE A 53 -28.73 -10.09 -20.70
CA PHE A 53 -27.84 -9.17 -20.00
C PHE A 53 -27.25 -8.10 -20.93
N ASP A 54 -26.90 -8.47 -22.16
CA ASP A 54 -26.40 -7.54 -23.15
C ASP A 54 -27.43 -6.46 -23.52
N GLN A 55 -28.70 -6.87 -23.70
CA GLN A 55 -29.81 -5.92 -23.94
C GLN A 55 -30.05 -5.00 -22.74
N TRP A 56 -30.03 -5.55 -21.52
CA TRP A 56 -30.17 -4.76 -20.32
C TRP A 56 -29.02 -3.75 -20.16
N ALA A 57 -27.78 -4.14 -20.41
CA ALA A 57 -26.62 -3.26 -20.35
C ALA A 57 -26.67 -2.13 -21.40
N GLN A 58 -27.13 -2.44 -22.62
CA GLN A 58 -27.30 -1.43 -23.68
C GLN A 58 -28.39 -0.40 -23.32
N ALA A 59 -29.45 -0.84 -22.64
CA ALA A 59 -30.51 0.07 -22.17
C ALA A 59 -30.09 0.99 -21.03
N GLN A 60 -28.97 0.67 -20.33
CA GLN A 60 -28.39 1.49 -19.26
C GLN A 60 -27.29 2.43 -19.75
N ALA A 61 -26.84 2.31 -21.00
CA ALA A 61 -25.82 3.19 -21.55
C ALA A 61 -26.38 4.61 -21.76
N PRO A 62 -25.69 5.68 -21.29
CA PRO A 62 -26.16 7.05 -21.57
C PRO A 62 -26.08 7.35 -23.07
N ASP A 63 -27.10 8.01 -23.60
CA ASP A 63 -27.18 8.43 -24.99
C ASP A 63 -25.99 9.34 -25.36
N THR A 64 -24.99 8.76 -26.00
CA THR A 64 -23.96 9.53 -26.70
C THR A 64 -24.49 9.83 -28.10
N PRO A 65 -24.52 11.10 -28.58
CA PRO A 65 -25.02 11.40 -29.91
C PRO A 65 -24.17 10.70 -30.97
N ARG A 66 -24.77 9.75 -31.66
CA ARG A 66 -24.23 9.13 -32.86
C ARG A 66 -24.29 10.13 -33.98
N SER A 67 -23.18 10.62 -34.47
CA SER A 67 -23.09 11.33 -35.73
C SER A 67 -23.63 10.43 -36.86
N ALA A 68 -24.71 10.90 -37.47
CA ALA A 68 -25.25 10.31 -38.68
C ALA A 68 -24.30 10.56 -39.84
N ASP A 69 -23.71 9.46 -40.38
CA ASP A 69 -23.32 9.36 -41.78
C ASP A 69 -22.80 7.95 -42.03
N ALA A 70 -23.66 7.08 -42.51
CA ALA A 70 -23.28 5.94 -43.37
C ALA A 70 -24.60 5.33 -43.95
N ALA A 71 -25.02 5.87 -45.08
CA ALA A 71 -26.04 5.26 -45.93
C ALA A 71 -25.50 4.03 -46.64
N VAL A 72 -26.29 2.97 -46.61
CA VAL A 72 -26.50 1.94 -47.65
C VAL A 72 -25.30 1.52 -48.50
N ALA A 73 -24.87 0.29 -48.33
CA ALA A 73 -24.22 -0.45 -49.42
C ALA A 73 -24.83 -1.85 -49.54
N GLN A 74 -25.39 -2.11 -50.69
CA GLN A 74 -25.99 -3.35 -51.16
C GLN A 74 -24.99 -4.48 -51.26
N GLN A 75 -25.48 -5.71 -51.06
CA GLN A 75 -24.77 -6.97 -51.29
C GLN A 75 -24.28 -7.08 -52.74
N THR A 76 -23.01 -7.40 -52.92
CA THR A 76 -22.49 -8.05 -54.12
C THR A 76 -21.31 -8.95 -53.76
N THR A 77 -21.29 -10.12 -54.34
CA THR A 77 -20.40 -11.26 -54.46
C THR A 77 -18.93 -11.06 -54.01
N PRO A 78 -18.28 -12.07 -53.38
CA PRO A 78 -16.93 -11.97 -52.88
C PRO A 78 -15.86 -11.93 -54.00
N PRO A 79 -14.97 -10.95 -54.05
CA PRO A 79 -13.78 -11.00 -54.86
C PRO A 79 -12.64 -11.62 -54.05
N ALA A 80 -11.73 -12.23 -54.83
CA ALA A 80 -10.51 -12.90 -54.41
C ALA A 80 -9.66 -12.14 -53.40
N LEU A 81 -8.97 -12.91 -52.53
CA LEU A 81 -7.95 -12.41 -51.60
C LEU A 81 -6.95 -11.47 -52.30
N GLN A 82 -7.16 -10.17 -52.05
CA GLN A 82 -6.10 -9.20 -52.25
C GLN A 82 -5.37 -9.03 -50.92
N LEU A 83 -4.03 -9.25 -50.93
CA LEU A 83 -3.18 -8.90 -49.78
C LEU A 83 -3.40 -7.44 -49.42
N PRO A 84 -3.50 -7.10 -48.13
CA PRO A 84 -3.60 -5.72 -47.70
C PRO A 84 -2.36 -4.92 -48.18
N PRO A 85 -2.53 -3.65 -48.55
CA PRO A 85 -1.41 -2.77 -48.84
C PRO A 85 -0.48 -2.71 -47.63
N ALA A 86 0.83 -2.65 -47.90
CA ALA A 86 1.89 -2.61 -46.91
C ALA A 86 1.50 -1.66 -45.76
N ALA A 87 1.54 -2.17 -44.55
CA ALA A 87 1.22 -1.43 -43.33
C ALA A 87 2.00 -0.09 -43.35
N ALA A 88 1.29 1.00 -43.06
CA ALA A 88 1.93 2.28 -42.79
C ALA A 88 3.05 2.05 -41.77
N PRO A 89 4.19 2.74 -41.89
CA PRO A 89 5.29 2.57 -40.96
C PRO A 89 4.76 2.72 -39.55
N ALA A 90 4.98 1.68 -38.73
CA ALA A 90 4.59 1.69 -37.32
C ALA A 90 5.16 2.98 -36.72
N ALA A 91 4.31 3.72 -36.02
CA ALA A 91 4.77 4.87 -35.24
C ALA A 91 5.98 4.42 -34.41
N PRO A 92 7.09 5.18 -34.40
CA PRO A 92 8.26 4.79 -33.65
C PRO A 92 7.82 4.45 -32.20
N PRO A 93 8.33 3.36 -31.62
CA PRO A 93 8.02 3.04 -30.24
C PRO A 93 8.32 4.29 -29.43
N ILE A 94 7.39 4.68 -28.54
CA ILE A 94 7.65 5.75 -27.57
C ILE A 94 8.80 5.22 -26.71
N GLU A 95 10.03 5.51 -27.10
CA GLU A 95 11.19 5.37 -26.24
C GLU A 95 10.97 6.36 -25.09
N ILE A 96 10.44 5.86 -23.98
CA ILE A 96 10.58 6.54 -22.72
C ILE A 96 12.07 6.43 -22.39
N THR A 97 12.85 7.36 -22.90
CA THR A 97 14.19 7.62 -22.40
C THR A 97 14.01 8.06 -20.95
N LEU A 98 13.99 7.08 -20.05
CA LEU A 98 14.33 7.30 -18.66
C LEU A 98 15.68 7.99 -18.72
N ALA A 99 15.77 9.20 -18.17
CA ALA A 99 17.05 9.87 -18.06
C ALA A 99 17.98 8.92 -17.28
N ASP A 100 18.85 8.20 -18.00
CA ASP A 100 19.72 7.14 -17.46
C ASP A 100 20.59 7.65 -16.30
N GLY A 101 20.80 8.98 -16.23
CA GLY A 101 21.60 9.63 -15.19
C GLY A 101 21.03 9.51 -13.76
N CYS A 102 19.71 9.47 -13.59
CA CYS A 102 19.15 9.45 -12.25
C CYS A 102 19.35 8.10 -11.50
N ARG A 103 19.62 7.02 -12.25
CA ARG A 103 19.90 5.69 -11.72
C ARG A 103 21.36 5.29 -11.87
N ASP A 104 22.22 6.23 -12.25
CA ASP A 104 23.64 5.97 -12.45
C ASP A 104 24.28 5.38 -11.18
N GLU A 105 24.88 4.19 -11.34
CA GLU A 105 25.51 3.46 -10.24
C GLU A 105 26.76 4.17 -9.69
N ARG A 106 27.26 5.21 -10.36
CA ARG A 106 28.30 6.10 -9.82
C ARG A 106 27.82 6.93 -8.65
N ASN A 107 26.51 7.15 -8.54
CA ASN A 107 25.92 7.81 -7.37
C ASN A 107 25.69 6.81 -6.25
N THR A 108 25.81 7.26 -5.01
CA THR A 108 25.65 6.41 -3.83
C THR A 108 24.22 5.87 -3.68
N THR A 109 24.06 4.78 -2.94
CA THR A 109 22.77 4.13 -2.74
C THR A 109 21.72 5.09 -2.15
N LEU A 110 22.06 5.89 -1.12
CA LEU A 110 21.09 6.82 -0.50
C LEU A 110 20.83 8.04 -1.39
N ALA A 111 21.84 8.52 -2.16
CA ALA A 111 21.65 9.59 -3.12
C ALA A 111 20.62 9.21 -4.18
N ARG A 112 20.75 8.03 -4.80
CA ARG A 112 19.80 7.49 -5.78
C ARG A 112 18.43 7.21 -5.16
N PHE A 113 18.43 6.64 -3.95
CA PHE A 113 17.19 6.29 -3.28
C PHE A 113 16.34 7.54 -2.98
N TRP A 114 16.87 8.57 -2.38
CA TRP A 114 16.12 9.78 -2.03
C TRP A 114 16.24 10.91 -3.06
N GLU A 115 16.98 10.70 -4.15
CA GLU A 115 17.22 11.71 -5.17
C GLU A 115 17.75 13.02 -4.57
N LEU A 116 18.82 12.87 -3.77
CA LEU A 116 19.37 13.97 -2.95
C LEU A 116 20.12 15.02 -3.75
N GLU A 117 20.48 14.72 -4.99
CA GLU A 117 21.34 15.55 -5.85
C GLU A 117 20.66 15.76 -7.21
N ASP A 118 21.02 16.84 -7.92
CA ASP A 118 20.51 17.11 -9.26
C ASP A 118 20.75 15.95 -10.22
N ALA A 119 21.94 15.32 -10.14
CA ALA A 119 22.30 14.16 -10.98
C ALA A 119 21.44 12.92 -10.73
N THR A 120 20.81 12.81 -9.58
CA THR A 120 19.94 11.67 -9.20
C THR A 120 18.45 11.97 -9.36
N ASN A 121 18.08 13.15 -9.85
CA ASN A 121 16.68 13.58 -9.98
C ASN A 121 15.96 12.89 -11.13
N CYS A 122 15.09 11.92 -10.82
CA CYS A 122 14.24 11.22 -11.79
C CYS A 122 12.90 11.92 -12.08
N GLY A 123 12.68 13.14 -11.64
CA GLY A 123 11.43 13.89 -11.82
C GLY A 123 10.38 13.60 -10.76
N SER A 124 9.27 14.34 -10.80
CA SER A 124 8.14 14.19 -9.87
C SER A 124 7.04 13.29 -10.44
N LEU A 125 6.13 12.81 -9.56
CA LEU A 125 4.94 12.02 -9.88
C LEU A 125 5.20 10.72 -10.64
N ARG A 126 6.41 10.15 -10.50
CA ARG A 126 6.75 8.83 -11.01
C ARG A 126 6.79 7.84 -9.85
N PHE A 127 6.24 6.65 -10.05
CA PHE A 127 6.32 5.58 -9.06
C PHE A 127 7.70 4.93 -9.06
N ARG A 128 8.21 4.65 -7.87
CA ARG A 128 9.49 3.97 -7.60
C ARG A 128 9.28 2.92 -6.52
N GLY A 129 10.10 1.90 -6.51
CA GLY A 129 10.17 1.00 -5.38
C GLY A 129 10.54 1.74 -4.08
N TYR A 130 9.93 1.33 -2.98
CA TYR A 130 10.21 1.91 -1.66
C TYR A 130 10.86 0.88 -0.73
N ARG A 131 10.21 -0.25 -0.57
CA ARG A 131 10.77 -1.47 0.03
C ARG A 131 10.73 -2.57 -1.01
N PRO A 132 11.46 -3.70 -0.84
CA PRO A 132 11.39 -4.80 -1.78
C PRO A 132 9.94 -5.24 -2.05
N MET A 133 9.50 -5.20 -3.30
CA MET A 133 8.23 -5.81 -3.69
C MET A 133 8.45 -7.30 -3.83
N SER A 134 7.77 -8.14 -3.06
CA SER A 134 8.10 -9.55 -2.97
C SER A 134 6.89 -10.46 -2.85
N VAL A 135 7.08 -11.69 -3.36
CA VAL A 135 6.20 -12.83 -3.11
C VAL A 135 7.06 -13.94 -2.51
N SER A 136 6.73 -14.40 -1.31
CA SER A 136 7.54 -15.37 -0.58
C SER A 136 6.70 -16.42 0.14
N VAL A 137 7.24 -17.62 0.25
CA VAL A 137 6.74 -18.65 1.16
C VAL A 137 7.34 -18.37 2.54
N VAL A 138 6.51 -18.42 3.55
CA VAL A 138 6.81 -18.08 4.94
C VAL A 138 6.60 -19.29 5.81
N GLY A 139 7.60 -19.66 6.62
CA GLY A 139 7.49 -20.60 7.70
C GLY A 139 7.72 -19.90 9.05
N ALA A 140 6.79 -20.06 10.00
CA ALA A 140 6.86 -19.40 11.28
C ALA A 140 6.90 -20.38 12.46
N SER A 141 7.58 -20.00 13.56
CA SER A 141 7.62 -20.77 14.80
C SER A 141 6.24 -20.92 15.44
N SER A 142 5.35 -19.95 15.21
CA SER A 142 3.97 -19.95 15.69
C SER A 142 3.06 -19.15 14.73
N VAL A 143 1.75 -19.43 14.79
CA VAL A 143 0.73 -18.63 14.13
C VAL A 143 -0.29 -18.16 15.17
N ASN A 144 -0.77 -16.94 15.05
CA ASN A 144 -1.79 -16.39 15.93
C ASN A 144 -3.17 -16.83 15.43
N ARG A 145 -3.73 -17.84 16.08
CA ARG A 145 -5.05 -18.36 15.74
C ARG A 145 -6.19 -17.57 16.39
N GLN A 146 -5.90 -16.92 17.50
CA GLN A 146 -6.86 -16.11 18.26
C GLN A 146 -6.20 -14.81 18.69
N PRO A 147 -6.15 -13.79 17.81
CA PRO A 147 -5.56 -12.51 18.11
C PRO A 147 -6.26 -11.80 19.26
N TYR A 148 -5.49 -11.18 20.15
CA TYR A 148 -6.01 -10.39 21.25
C TYR A 148 -5.35 -9.01 21.30
N SER A 149 -6.00 -8.09 22.00
CA SER A 149 -5.52 -6.76 22.31
C SER A 149 -5.83 -6.44 23.78
N ASP A 150 -5.11 -5.49 24.36
CA ASP A 150 -5.44 -4.95 25.69
C ASP A 150 -6.78 -4.20 25.69
N ASN A 151 -7.32 -3.83 24.54
CA ASN A 151 -8.72 -3.43 24.38
C ASN A 151 -9.58 -4.69 24.15
N PRO A 152 -10.47 -5.05 25.09
CA PRO A 152 -11.27 -6.28 25.01
C PRO A 152 -12.14 -6.40 23.75
N VAL A 153 -12.64 -5.27 23.21
CA VAL A 153 -13.45 -5.25 21.99
C VAL A 153 -12.64 -5.76 20.80
N ASN A 154 -11.32 -5.60 20.84
CA ASN A 154 -10.41 -6.00 19.81
C ASN A 154 -9.71 -7.35 20.09
N SER A 155 -10.40 -8.27 20.74
CA SER A 155 -9.93 -9.62 21.03
C SER A 155 -10.85 -10.66 20.41
N ALA A 156 -10.28 -11.55 19.59
CA ALA A 156 -11.05 -12.59 18.91
C ALA A 156 -11.69 -13.57 19.91
N SER A 157 -12.99 -13.84 19.76
CA SER A 157 -13.75 -14.73 20.64
C SER A 157 -13.44 -16.22 20.37
N SER A 158 -12.99 -16.56 19.14
CA SER A 158 -12.72 -17.92 18.73
C SER A 158 -11.41 -18.03 17.95
N ALA A 159 -10.81 -19.22 17.98
CA ALA A 159 -9.61 -19.50 17.19
C ALA A 159 -9.97 -19.91 15.76
N ILE A 160 -9.13 -19.52 14.81
CA ILE A 160 -9.18 -19.96 13.41
C ILE A 160 -7.98 -20.87 13.15
N GLU A 161 -8.20 -21.98 12.47
CA GLU A 161 -7.19 -23.02 12.20
C GLU A 161 -6.17 -22.60 11.13
N TYR A 162 -5.49 -21.47 11.37
CA TYR A 162 -4.38 -21.03 10.52
C TYR A 162 -3.17 -21.95 10.62
N ARG A 163 -2.48 -22.13 9.50
CA ARG A 163 -1.20 -22.85 9.43
C ARG A 163 -0.03 -21.92 9.66
N ARG A 164 1.09 -22.49 10.14
CA ARG A 164 2.36 -21.77 10.34
C ARG A 164 3.07 -21.44 9.02
N THR A 165 2.69 -22.13 7.93
CA THR A 165 3.19 -21.91 6.58
C THR A 165 2.15 -21.13 5.80
N GLU A 166 2.56 -19.97 5.28
CA GLU A 166 1.69 -19.07 4.52
C GLU A 166 2.47 -18.41 3.37
N MET A 167 1.80 -17.78 2.45
CA MET A 167 2.44 -16.88 1.49
C MET A 167 2.38 -15.45 2.00
N ARG A 168 3.46 -14.70 1.77
CA ARG A 168 3.50 -13.26 2.00
C ARG A 168 3.69 -12.54 0.68
N VAL A 169 2.83 -11.54 0.44
CA VAL A 169 2.91 -10.64 -0.71
C VAL A 169 3.16 -9.24 -0.17
N GLN A 170 4.24 -8.60 -0.60
CA GLN A 170 4.56 -7.23 -0.25
C GLN A 170 4.59 -6.37 -1.50
N LEU A 171 3.80 -5.32 -1.52
CA LEU A 171 3.84 -4.23 -2.48
C LEU A 171 4.32 -2.98 -1.76
N SER A 172 5.30 -2.28 -2.33
CA SER A 172 5.80 -1.05 -1.71
C SER A 172 6.29 -0.09 -2.77
N VAL A 173 5.66 1.08 -2.81
CA VAL A 173 5.92 2.13 -3.79
C VAL A 173 6.02 3.48 -3.11
N ARG A 174 6.74 4.40 -3.74
CA ARG A 174 6.77 5.81 -3.39
C ARG A 174 6.74 6.68 -4.63
N THR A 175 6.34 7.93 -4.47
CA THR A 175 6.41 8.95 -5.51
C THR A 175 6.88 10.26 -4.92
N LYS A 176 7.73 10.98 -5.64
CA LYS A 176 8.14 12.33 -5.28
C LYS A 176 7.03 13.32 -5.69
N LEU A 177 6.50 14.04 -4.72
CA LEU A 177 5.44 15.03 -4.93
C LEU A 177 6.02 16.39 -5.35
N ALA A 178 7.10 16.80 -4.70
CA ALA A 178 7.77 18.08 -4.93
C ALA A 178 9.24 18.02 -4.53
N SER A 179 10.05 18.95 -5.01
CA SER A 179 11.44 19.16 -4.61
C SER A 179 11.81 20.64 -4.73
N GLY A 180 12.88 21.07 -4.04
CA GLY A 180 13.32 22.46 -4.02
C GLY A 180 12.40 23.37 -3.21
N LEU A 181 11.82 22.84 -2.12
CA LEU A 181 10.90 23.56 -1.23
C LEU A 181 11.66 24.50 -0.28
N LEU A 182 12.86 24.10 0.13
CA LEU A 182 13.74 24.88 0.99
C LEU A 182 15.09 25.10 0.29
N PRO A 183 15.79 26.20 0.62
CA PRO A 183 17.12 26.43 0.10
C PRO A 183 18.09 25.31 0.46
N THR A 184 18.83 24.83 -0.51
CA THR A 184 19.91 23.86 -0.38
C THR A 184 21.15 24.38 -1.09
N ALA A 185 22.33 23.85 -0.79
CA ALA A 185 23.58 24.26 -1.40
C ALA A 185 24.20 23.11 -2.21
N GLY A 186 25.10 23.43 -3.15
CA GLY A 186 25.98 22.45 -3.79
C GLY A 186 25.29 21.42 -4.70
N GLY A 187 24.20 21.79 -5.38
CA GLY A 187 23.47 20.86 -6.25
C GLY A 187 22.65 19.80 -5.49
N LEU A 188 22.48 19.98 -4.17
CA LEU A 188 21.60 19.15 -3.34
C LEU A 188 20.13 19.57 -3.54
N ARG A 189 19.20 18.63 -3.36
CA ARG A 189 17.75 18.91 -3.43
C ARG A 189 16.99 18.25 -2.31
N ASP A 190 16.19 19.05 -1.63
CA ASP A 190 15.17 18.57 -0.73
C ASP A 190 13.97 17.98 -1.51
N SER A 191 13.17 17.17 -0.85
CA SER A 191 12.05 16.52 -1.53
C SER A 191 10.94 16.10 -0.57
N LEU A 192 9.70 16.20 -1.08
CA LEU A 192 8.49 15.70 -0.43
C LEU A 192 8.03 14.44 -1.16
N TRP A 193 7.76 13.39 -0.41
CA TRP A 193 7.40 12.08 -0.91
C TRP A 193 6.08 11.59 -0.33
N ALA A 194 5.31 10.86 -1.14
CA ALA A 194 4.27 9.97 -0.66
C ALA A 194 4.75 8.52 -0.82
N GLY A 195 4.54 7.71 0.20
CA GLY A 195 4.85 6.27 0.20
C GLY A 195 3.61 5.45 0.54
N TYR A 196 3.58 4.24 0.02
CA TYR A 196 2.57 3.25 0.37
C TYR A 196 3.20 1.86 0.41
N THR A 197 2.99 1.16 1.52
CA THR A 197 3.40 -0.25 1.66
C THR A 197 2.18 -1.08 2.04
N GLN A 198 1.99 -2.19 1.36
CA GLN A 198 1.02 -3.23 1.70
C GLN A 198 1.76 -4.53 1.94
N GLN A 199 1.40 -5.24 3.01
CA GLN A 199 1.92 -6.57 3.32
C GLN A 199 0.77 -7.50 3.65
N SER A 200 0.56 -8.52 2.81
CA SER A 200 -0.55 -9.48 2.93
C SER A 200 -0.01 -10.86 3.29
N TYR A 201 -0.66 -11.52 4.24
CA TYR A 201 -0.39 -12.89 4.68
C TYR A 201 -1.52 -13.78 4.21
N TRP A 202 -1.21 -14.67 3.28
CA TRP A 202 -2.18 -15.52 2.60
C TRP A 202 -2.04 -16.98 3.03
N GLN A 203 -3.08 -17.55 3.58
CA GLN A 203 -3.16 -18.94 4.01
C GLN A 203 -3.35 -19.91 2.82
N LEU A 204 -2.56 -19.71 1.74
CA LEU A 204 -2.66 -20.46 0.49
C LEU A 204 -2.67 -21.98 0.70
N PHE A 205 -1.93 -22.46 1.69
CA PHE A 205 -1.78 -23.88 2.00
C PHE A 205 -2.86 -24.44 2.96
N SER A 206 -3.95 -23.69 3.20
CA SER A 206 -5.02 -24.03 4.15
C SER A 206 -6.36 -24.24 3.43
N PRO A 207 -6.55 -25.34 2.65
CA PRO A 207 -7.77 -25.56 1.89
C PRO A 207 -9.02 -25.74 2.77
N GLY A 208 -8.87 -26.29 3.98
CA GLY A 208 -9.97 -26.50 4.91
C GLY A 208 -10.68 -25.25 5.42
N ILE A 209 -10.04 -24.06 5.26
CA ILE A 209 -10.61 -22.75 5.60
C ILE A 209 -10.70 -21.82 4.36
N SER A 210 -10.81 -22.41 3.16
CA SER A 210 -10.97 -21.66 1.90
C SER A 210 -9.82 -20.70 1.55
N ARG A 211 -8.61 -20.94 2.05
CA ARG A 211 -7.37 -20.20 1.75
C ARG A 211 -7.51 -18.67 1.91
N PRO A 212 -7.94 -18.14 3.08
CA PRO A 212 -8.14 -16.70 3.25
C PRO A 212 -6.83 -15.93 3.34
N PHE A 213 -6.89 -14.63 3.10
CA PHE A 213 -5.90 -13.71 3.64
C PHE A 213 -6.12 -13.60 5.15
N ARG A 214 -5.10 -13.95 5.94
CA ARG A 214 -5.14 -13.88 7.41
C ARG A 214 -5.08 -12.42 7.89
N ASN A 215 -4.26 -11.64 7.22
CA ASN A 215 -4.05 -10.23 7.52
C ASN A 215 -3.48 -9.50 6.30
N THR A 216 -3.85 -8.24 6.14
CA THR A 216 -3.25 -7.33 5.17
C THR A 216 -3.00 -6.01 5.87
N ASP A 217 -1.73 -5.66 6.05
CA ASP A 217 -1.33 -4.37 6.62
C ASP A 217 -1.15 -3.35 5.51
N HIS A 218 -1.68 -2.15 5.71
CA HIS A 218 -1.57 -0.98 4.83
C HIS A 218 -0.81 0.12 5.56
N GLU A 219 0.19 0.70 4.93
CA GLU A 219 1.04 1.74 5.53
C GLU A 219 1.24 2.90 4.52
N PRO A 220 0.25 3.81 4.36
CA PRO A 220 0.47 5.09 3.69
C PRO A 220 1.29 6.04 4.56
N GLU A 221 2.23 6.76 3.92
CA GLU A 221 3.09 7.73 4.61
C GLU A 221 3.43 8.94 3.72
N VAL A 222 3.70 10.06 4.37
CA VAL A 222 4.23 11.27 3.75
C VAL A 222 5.54 11.62 4.42
N MET A 223 6.57 11.92 3.63
CA MET A 223 7.94 12.12 4.08
C MET A 223 8.53 13.39 3.46
N TYR A 224 9.11 14.23 4.29
CA TYR A 224 9.97 15.29 3.84
C TYR A 224 11.43 14.93 4.11
N VAL A 225 12.27 15.03 3.07
CA VAL A 225 13.69 14.67 3.09
C VAL A 225 14.51 15.91 2.80
N TYR A 226 15.37 16.27 3.73
CA TYR A 226 16.34 17.36 3.56
C TYR A 226 17.74 16.75 3.35
N PRO A 227 18.40 17.03 2.23
CA PRO A 227 19.70 16.46 1.90
C PRO A 227 20.80 17.10 2.74
N THR A 228 21.83 16.33 3.01
CA THR A 228 23.05 16.74 3.69
C THR A 228 24.23 16.08 2.98
N ASP A 229 25.38 16.71 3.00
CA ASP A 229 26.64 16.12 2.53
C ASP A 229 27.78 16.43 3.50
N ALA A 230 27.57 16.12 4.78
CA ALA A 230 28.55 16.34 5.81
C ALA A 230 29.47 15.13 5.98
N ARG A 231 30.77 15.36 5.93
CA ARG A 231 31.79 14.36 6.21
C ARG A 231 31.91 14.16 7.72
N LEU A 232 31.86 12.90 8.13
CA LEU A 232 32.01 12.47 9.52
C LEU A 232 33.31 11.71 9.71
N PRO A 233 33.78 11.48 10.96
CA PRO A 233 34.94 10.64 11.23
C PRO A 233 34.81 9.24 10.61
N LEU A 234 35.95 8.58 10.36
CA LEU A 234 36.05 7.23 9.83
C LEU A 234 35.46 7.05 8.42
N GLY A 235 35.37 8.13 7.62
CA GLY A 235 34.92 8.10 6.24
C GLY A 235 33.40 8.10 6.06
N TRP A 236 32.64 8.17 7.12
CA TRP A 236 31.18 8.26 7.01
C TRP A 236 30.75 9.60 6.43
N ARG A 237 29.63 9.58 5.68
CA ARG A 237 28.95 10.77 5.16
C ARG A 237 27.52 10.79 5.66
N TRP A 238 27.10 11.92 6.22
CA TRP A 238 25.72 12.15 6.57
C TRP A 238 24.97 12.65 5.31
N ARG A 239 24.00 11.86 4.85
CA ARG A 239 23.38 12.07 3.55
C ARG A 239 22.04 12.80 3.60
N TYR A 240 21.25 12.56 4.62
CA TYR A 240 19.96 13.24 4.79
C TYR A 240 19.47 13.19 6.22
N SER A 241 18.56 14.13 6.50
CA SER A 241 17.60 14.07 7.60
C SER A 241 16.19 14.22 7.06
N GLY A 242 15.17 13.79 7.80
CA GLY A 242 13.79 13.94 7.35
C GLY A 242 12.80 13.75 8.47
N ILE A 243 11.58 14.14 8.17
CA ILE A 243 10.41 13.97 9.04
C ILE A 243 9.32 13.25 8.24
N GLY A 244 8.44 12.55 8.92
CA GLY A 244 7.29 11.95 8.25
C GLY A 244 6.13 11.66 9.17
N LEU A 245 4.99 11.45 8.52
CA LEU A 245 3.74 11.00 9.13
C LEU A 245 3.35 9.70 8.46
N VAL A 246 2.97 8.71 9.25
CA VAL A 246 2.55 7.41 8.76
C VAL A 246 1.31 6.93 9.49
N HIS A 247 0.33 6.47 8.72
CA HIS A 247 -0.78 5.67 9.19
C HIS A 247 -0.51 4.20 8.90
N GLN A 248 -0.82 3.31 9.82
CA GLN A 248 -0.76 1.88 9.54
C GLN A 248 -2.01 1.21 10.09
N SER A 249 -2.70 0.43 9.24
CA SER A 249 -3.92 -0.28 9.61
C SER A 249 -4.02 -1.61 8.86
N ASN A 250 -4.76 -2.56 9.41
CA ASN A 250 -5.00 -3.83 8.73
C ASN A 250 -6.34 -3.89 7.99
N GLY A 251 -7.11 -2.81 7.93
CA GLY A 251 -8.36 -2.72 7.19
C GLY A 251 -9.46 -3.68 7.65
N GLN A 252 -9.29 -4.36 8.77
CA GLN A 252 -10.28 -5.30 9.31
C GLN A 252 -11.23 -4.60 10.27
N SER A 253 -12.46 -5.13 10.38
CA SER A 253 -13.41 -4.72 11.40
C SER A 253 -13.10 -5.40 12.74
N ASP A 254 -13.75 -4.92 13.82
CA ASP A 254 -13.66 -5.55 15.12
C ASP A 254 -14.14 -7.02 15.05
N PRO A 255 -13.54 -7.91 15.80
CA PRO A 255 -12.52 -7.70 16.84
C PRO A 255 -11.06 -7.72 16.33
N LEU A 256 -10.82 -7.82 15.01
CA LEU A 256 -9.50 -7.98 14.43
C LEU A 256 -8.88 -6.66 13.96
N SER A 257 -9.60 -5.55 14.06
CA SER A 257 -9.12 -4.22 13.69
C SER A 257 -7.88 -3.84 14.47
N ARG A 258 -6.85 -3.36 13.73
CA ARG A 258 -5.61 -2.80 14.28
C ARG A 258 -5.20 -1.60 13.46
N SER A 259 -4.91 -0.50 14.14
CA SER A 259 -4.39 0.70 13.49
C SER A 259 -3.54 1.55 14.45
N TRP A 260 -2.66 2.35 13.93
CA TRP A 260 -1.94 3.38 14.66
C TRP A 260 -1.33 4.44 13.77
N ASN A 261 -1.17 5.62 14.33
CA ASN A 261 -0.58 6.77 13.66
C ASN A 261 0.74 7.16 14.33
N ARG A 262 1.74 7.53 13.55
CA ARG A 262 3.07 7.93 14.04
C ARG A 262 3.58 9.16 13.32
N ALA A 263 4.23 10.04 14.08
CA ALA A 263 5.13 11.03 13.55
C ALA A 263 6.56 10.56 13.81
N TYR A 264 7.48 10.74 12.87
CA TYR A 264 8.85 10.26 13.00
C TYR A 264 9.89 11.23 12.45
N LEU A 265 11.09 11.11 12.98
CA LEU A 265 12.33 11.65 12.45
C LEU A 265 13.10 10.53 11.78
N MET A 266 13.83 10.81 10.72
CA MET A 266 14.72 9.86 10.05
C MET A 266 16.02 10.50 9.62
N THR A 267 17.06 9.68 9.48
CA THR A 267 18.37 10.09 8.98
C THR A 267 19.05 8.94 8.26
N GLY A 268 20.05 9.26 7.44
CA GLY A 268 20.85 8.27 6.73
C GLY A 268 22.31 8.66 6.60
N LEU A 269 23.15 7.69 6.85
CA LEU A 269 24.62 7.76 6.74
C LEU A 269 25.09 6.74 5.72
N GLU A 270 26.17 7.04 5.01
CA GLU A 270 26.87 6.10 4.12
C GLU A 270 28.35 6.05 4.41
N LEU A 271 28.90 4.86 4.30
CA LEU A 271 30.34 4.62 4.29
C LEU A 271 30.67 4.01 2.92
N ASP A 272 31.29 4.80 2.08
CA ASP A 272 31.47 4.53 0.65
C ASP A 272 30.12 4.13 -0.02
N ASP A 273 30.15 3.41 -1.14
CA ASP A 273 28.95 2.88 -1.80
C ASP A 273 28.50 1.53 -1.26
N ARG A 274 29.19 1.02 -0.22
CA ARG A 274 29.04 -0.34 0.26
C ARG A 274 28.17 -0.47 1.49
N VAL A 275 28.22 0.49 2.41
CA VAL A 275 27.51 0.41 3.68
C VAL A 275 26.63 1.62 3.87
N SER A 276 25.39 1.39 4.23
CA SER A 276 24.44 2.43 4.59
C SER A 276 23.83 2.15 5.96
N LEU A 277 23.69 3.18 6.77
CA LEU A 277 22.99 3.13 8.05
C LEU A 277 21.85 4.11 8.02
N THR A 278 20.63 3.63 8.20
CA THR A 278 19.44 4.48 8.32
C THR A 278 18.83 4.31 9.70
N ALA A 279 18.31 5.40 10.24
CA ALA A 279 17.62 5.41 11.52
C ALA A 279 16.30 6.15 11.40
N ARG A 280 15.28 5.64 12.11
CA ARG A 280 14.00 6.30 12.32
C ARG A 280 13.65 6.24 13.80
N ALA A 281 13.18 7.34 14.36
CA ALA A 281 12.61 7.37 15.70
C ALA A 281 11.23 8.01 15.63
N TRP A 282 10.24 7.38 16.27
CA TRP A 282 8.84 7.82 16.16
C TRP A 282 8.15 7.97 17.50
N ARG A 283 7.13 8.80 17.47
CA ARG A 283 6.15 8.90 18.53
C ARG A 283 4.78 8.54 17.98
N ARG A 284 4.06 7.68 18.70
CA ARG A 284 2.67 7.39 18.41
C ARG A 284 1.82 8.63 18.64
N ILE A 285 0.96 8.97 17.70
CA ILE A 285 -0.11 9.94 17.88
C ILE A 285 -1.20 9.25 18.68
N LYS A 286 -1.52 9.78 19.83
CA LYS A 286 -2.49 9.18 20.75
C LYS A 286 -3.89 9.19 20.15
N GLU A 287 -4.59 8.09 20.31
CA GLU A 287 -6.00 7.93 20.04
C GLU A 287 -6.80 7.94 21.36
N SER A 288 -8.11 8.19 21.29
CA SER A 288 -8.95 8.11 22.48
C SER A 288 -9.03 6.66 22.96
N SER A 289 -9.19 6.45 24.26
CA SER A 289 -9.23 5.09 24.84
C SER A 289 -10.35 4.22 24.28
N GLY A 290 -11.44 4.82 23.80
CA GLY A 290 -12.56 4.09 23.19
C GLY A 290 -12.30 3.68 21.72
N SER A 291 -11.39 4.36 21.03
CA SER A 291 -11.04 4.08 19.62
C SER A 291 -9.68 3.40 19.44
N ASP A 292 -8.88 3.31 20.51
CA ASP A 292 -7.59 2.64 20.48
C ASP A 292 -7.76 1.12 20.46
N ASN A 293 -7.60 0.52 19.27
CA ASN A 293 -7.79 -0.91 19.07
C ASN A 293 -6.52 -1.75 19.38
N ASN A 294 -5.40 -1.12 19.69
CA ASN A 294 -4.14 -1.78 20.05
C ASN A 294 -3.31 -0.96 21.06
N PRO A 295 -3.84 -0.74 22.27
CA PRO A 295 -3.11 -0.09 23.35
C PRO A 295 -1.74 -0.75 23.56
N GLY A 296 -0.73 0.06 23.86
CA GLY A 296 0.61 -0.47 24.13
C GLY A 296 1.41 -0.95 22.92
N ILE A 297 0.93 -0.84 21.68
CA ILE A 297 1.64 -1.31 20.47
C ILE A 297 3.09 -0.83 20.41
N SER A 298 3.39 0.39 20.86
CA SER A 298 4.74 0.95 20.89
C SER A 298 5.69 0.20 21.84
N ASP A 299 5.17 -0.52 22.81
CA ASP A 299 5.97 -1.30 23.75
C ASP A 299 6.38 -2.66 23.18
N TYR A 300 5.75 -3.07 22.08
CA TYR A 300 6.06 -4.30 21.34
C TYR A 300 6.81 -4.01 20.05
N VAL A 301 6.24 -3.20 19.16
CA VAL A 301 6.79 -2.91 17.83
C VAL A 301 8.00 -1.99 17.92
N GLY A 302 8.04 -1.14 18.95
CA GLY A 302 9.16 -0.24 19.18
C GLY A 302 8.84 1.23 19.01
N ARG A 303 9.87 2.06 19.26
CA ARG A 303 9.88 3.52 19.08
C ARG A 303 11.00 4.00 18.18
N ALA A 304 11.91 3.09 17.83
CA ALA A 304 12.94 3.37 16.82
C ALA A 304 13.26 2.12 16.00
N GLU A 305 13.77 2.37 14.81
CA GLU A 305 14.28 1.38 13.85
C GLU A 305 15.67 1.82 13.38
N PHE A 306 16.58 0.88 13.30
CA PHE A 306 17.90 1.05 12.70
C PHE A 306 18.07 -0.02 11.63
N ALA A 307 18.54 0.38 10.45
CA ALA A 307 18.82 -0.55 9.37
C ALA A 307 20.23 -0.33 8.84
N LEU A 308 21.06 -1.38 8.93
CA LEU A 308 22.40 -1.45 8.37
C LEU A 308 22.32 -2.24 7.06
N GLY A 309 22.51 -1.57 5.94
CA GLY A 309 22.60 -2.17 4.62
C GLY A 309 24.04 -2.35 4.19
N TRP A 310 24.37 -3.53 3.67
CA TRP A 310 25.69 -3.85 3.15
C TRP A 310 25.59 -4.45 1.75
N ASN A 311 26.13 -3.74 0.76
CA ASN A 311 26.35 -4.25 -0.59
C ASN A 311 27.61 -5.11 -0.56
N VAL A 312 27.45 -6.42 -0.35
CA VAL A 312 28.57 -7.40 -0.30
C VAL A 312 29.32 -7.36 -1.62
N ASN A 313 28.58 -7.35 -2.70
CA ASN A 313 29.02 -7.12 -4.07
C ASN A 313 27.81 -6.60 -4.88
N LYS A 314 27.97 -6.42 -6.22
CA LYS A 314 26.88 -5.94 -7.10
C LYS A 314 25.66 -6.86 -7.15
N ASP A 315 25.84 -8.14 -6.84
CA ASP A 315 24.78 -9.16 -6.92
C ASP A 315 24.13 -9.45 -5.58
N ASN A 316 24.79 -9.13 -4.48
CA ASN A 316 24.36 -9.51 -3.15
C ASN A 316 24.30 -8.32 -2.19
N ARG A 317 23.12 -8.11 -1.60
CA ARG A 317 22.89 -7.13 -0.55
C ARG A 317 22.34 -7.81 0.69
N VAL A 318 22.91 -7.50 1.84
CA VAL A 318 22.40 -7.91 3.16
C VAL A 318 21.92 -6.66 3.89
N THR A 319 20.77 -6.75 4.55
CA THR A 319 20.27 -5.68 5.41
C THR A 319 19.89 -6.24 6.76
N LEU A 320 20.44 -5.66 7.81
CA LEU A 320 20.10 -5.94 9.20
C LEU A 320 19.21 -4.82 9.71
N THR A 321 17.96 -5.12 10.07
CA THR A 321 17.03 -4.16 10.64
C THR A 321 16.70 -4.55 12.07
N THR A 322 16.80 -3.62 13.00
CA THR A 322 16.37 -3.79 14.40
C THR A 322 15.37 -2.71 14.78
N ARG A 323 14.36 -3.10 15.54
CA ARG A 323 13.41 -2.19 16.21
C ARG A 323 13.52 -2.39 17.71
N HIS A 324 13.38 -1.31 18.45
CA HIS A 324 13.44 -1.35 19.92
C HIS A 324 12.40 -0.42 20.54
N SER A 325 11.82 -0.86 21.66
CA SER A 325 10.79 -0.10 22.37
C SER A 325 11.36 1.08 23.17
N PHE A 326 12.60 0.98 23.65
CA PHE A 326 13.24 1.94 24.56
C PHE A 326 12.35 2.26 25.79
N GLY A 327 11.50 1.30 26.17
CA GLY A 327 10.61 1.38 27.33
C GLY A 327 10.94 0.34 28.37
N HIS A 328 10.09 0.20 29.37
CA HIS A 328 10.31 -0.75 30.49
C HIS A 328 10.34 -2.23 30.08
N SER A 329 9.94 -2.56 28.85
CA SER A 329 9.75 -3.95 28.40
C SER A 329 10.88 -4.53 27.57
N ASP A 330 11.88 -3.76 27.16
CA ASP A 330 13.01 -4.17 26.28
C ASP A 330 12.59 -5.07 25.09
N ARG A 331 11.42 -4.78 24.53
CA ARG A 331 10.86 -5.52 23.41
C ARG A 331 11.25 -4.88 22.07
N GLY A 332 11.15 -5.66 21.02
CA GLY A 332 11.44 -5.21 19.68
C GLY A 332 11.56 -6.38 18.71
N SER A 333 12.30 -6.18 17.64
CA SER A 333 12.51 -7.21 16.61
C SER A 333 13.87 -7.06 15.95
N LEU A 334 14.32 -8.16 15.38
CA LEU A 334 15.49 -8.24 14.51
C LEU A 334 15.06 -8.88 13.19
N ARG A 335 15.47 -8.29 12.08
CA ARG A 335 15.25 -8.82 10.73
C ARG A 335 16.53 -8.79 9.93
N ILE A 336 16.83 -9.88 9.25
CA ILE A 336 17.92 -10.00 8.31
C ILE A 336 17.30 -10.30 6.94
N ASP A 337 17.59 -9.46 5.97
CA ASP A 337 17.22 -9.63 4.58
C ASP A 337 18.45 -9.88 3.74
N TRP A 338 18.42 -10.91 2.89
CA TRP A 338 19.42 -11.17 1.88
C TRP A 338 18.78 -11.17 0.51
N LEU A 339 19.24 -10.26 -0.34
CA LEU A 339 18.83 -10.12 -1.72
C LEU A 339 19.99 -10.55 -2.62
N SER A 340 19.75 -11.53 -3.47
CA SER A 340 20.73 -12.06 -4.42
C SER A 340 20.18 -11.98 -5.84
N THR A 341 20.95 -11.43 -6.77
CA THR A 341 20.57 -11.37 -8.19
C THR A 341 20.42 -12.80 -8.73
N LEU A 342 19.31 -13.07 -9.38
CA LEU A 342 19.16 -14.31 -10.16
C LEU A 342 20.03 -14.18 -11.40
N GLY A 343 20.82 -15.23 -11.68
CA GLY A 343 21.79 -15.20 -12.79
C GLY A 343 21.14 -14.80 -14.12
N THR A 344 21.90 -14.07 -14.94
CA THR A 344 21.46 -13.56 -16.26
C THR A 344 20.90 -14.64 -17.18
N HIS A 345 21.30 -15.89 -17.00
CA HIS A 345 20.79 -17.04 -17.73
C HIS A 345 19.34 -17.41 -17.39
N LEU A 346 18.85 -17.05 -16.18
CA LEU A 346 17.50 -17.39 -15.74
C LEU A 346 16.49 -16.30 -16.07
N VAL A 347 16.87 -15.03 -15.98
CA VAL A 347 15.93 -13.90 -16.04
C VAL A 347 16.32 -12.80 -17.03
N GLY A 348 17.41 -12.99 -17.78
CA GLY A 348 17.94 -12.03 -18.74
C GLY A 348 18.78 -10.90 -18.10
N PRO A 349 19.58 -10.20 -18.92
CA PRO A 349 20.62 -9.28 -18.44
C PRO A 349 20.10 -7.96 -17.84
N ARG A 350 18.81 -7.65 -17.98
CA ARG A 350 18.18 -6.41 -17.48
C ARG A 350 17.13 -6.65 -16.39
N SER A 351 17.10 -7.85 -15.82
CA SER A 351 16.08 -8.17 -14.81
C SER A 351 16.46 -7.65 -13.42
N ASN A 352 15.53 -6.93 -12.79
CA ASN A 352 15.62 -6.50 -11.39
C ASN A 352 15.10 -7.58 -10.42
N LEU A 353 14.81 -8.80 -10.92
CA LEU A 353 14.31 -9.89 -10.10
C LEU A 353 15.43 -10.50 -9.28
N ARG A 354 15.22 -10.62 -7.97
CA ARG A 354 16.18 -11.15 -7.01
C ARG A 354 15.57 -12.27 -6.18
N LEU A 355 16.38 -13.23 -5.79
CA LEU A 355 16.04 -14.12 -4.70
C LEU A 355 16.05 -13.30 -3.41
N HIS A 356 14.99 -13.42 -2.63
CA HIS A 356 14.86 -12.76 -1.34
C HIS A 356 14.73 -13.80 -0.22
N THR A 357 15.70 -13.86 0.65
CA THR A 357 15.66 -14.67 1.87
C THR A 357 15.58 -13.74 3.07
N GLN A 358 14.67 -14.02 4.01
CA GLN A 358 14.49 -13.20 5.19
C GLN A 358 14.36 -14.06 6.45
N LEU A 359 15.05 -13.65 7.50
CA LEU A 359 14.86 -14.14 8.86
C LEU A 359 14.36 -12.99 9.73
N PHE A 360 13.27 -13.20 10.43
CA PHE A 360 12.71 -12.26 11.39
C PHE A 360 12.55 -12.93 12.75
N THR A 361 12.85 -12.22 13.82
CA THR A 361 12.53 -12.64 15.20
C THR A 361 12.13 -11.45 16.04
N GLY A 362 11.08 -11.60 16.83
CA GLY A 362 10.58 -10.53 17.71
C GLY A 362 9.09 -10.28 17.57
N TYR A 363 8.70 -9.03 17.75
CA TYR A 363 7.32 -8.54 17.76
C TYR A 363 7.03 -7.67 16.51
N GLY A 364 5.75 -7.61 16.12
CA GLY A 364 5.32 -6.71 15.04
C GLY A 364 5.72 -7.18 13.63
N ASP A 365 5.72 -8.49 13.37
CA ASP A 365 5.82 -9.03 12.00
C ASP A 365 4.60 -8.61 11.17
N SER A 366 3.41 -8.61 11.77
CA SER A 366 2.18 -8.00 11.23
C SER A 366 1.42 -7.26 12.33
N LEU A 367 0.47 -6.40 11.96
CA LEU A 367 -0.33 -5.66 12.96
C LEU A 367 -1.15 -6.59 13.84
N VAL A 368 -1.74 -7.63 13.30
CA VAL A 368 -2.54 -8.59 14.06
C VAL A 368 -1.69 -9.40 15.04
N ASP A 369 -0.38 -9.47 14.81
CA ASP A 369 0.61 -10.16 15.63
C ASP A 369 1.50 -9.19 16.46
N TYR A 370 1.11 -7.91 16.57
CA TYR A 370 1.98 -6.88 17.13
C TYR A 370 2.53 -7.23 18.51
N ASN A 371 1.73 -7.90 19.34
CA ASN A 371 2.02 -8.28 20.71
C ASN A 371 2.49 -9.74 20.87
N ARG A 372 2.75 -10.44 19.75
CA ARG A 372 3.19 -11.84 19.76
C ARG A 372 4.63 -11.96 19.26
N LYS A 373 5.50 -12.52 20.10
CA LYS A 373 6.87 -12.87 19.68
C LYS A 373 6.85 -14.10 18.79
N ARG A 374 7.47 -13.99 17.61
CA ARG A 374 7.61 -15.11 16.67
C ARG A 374 8.92 -15.04 15.91
N THR A 375 9.40 -16.20 15.46
CA THR A 375 10.51 -16.31 14.52
C THR A 375 9.95 -16.76 13.18
N VAL A 376 10.33 -16.06 12.12
CA VAL A 376 9.78 -16.25 10.77
C VAL A 376 10.94 -16.36 9.80
N PHE A 377 10.94 -17.42 9.01
CA PHE A 377 11.84 -17.59 7.88
C PHE A 377 11.03 -17.52 6.59
N SER A 378 11.55 -16.81 5.60
CA SER A 378 10.89 -16.73 4.29
C SER A 378 11.89 -16.77 3.14
N VAL A 379 11.46 -17.38 2.05
CA VAL A 379 12.19 -17.41 0.78
C VAL A 379 11.21 -17.07 -0.34
N GLY A 380 11.63 -16.26 -1.28
CA GLY A 380 10.79 -15.83 -2.38
C GLY A 380 11.54 -15.03 -3.43
N LEU A 381 10.77 -14.39 -4.27
CA LEU A 381 11.26 -13.50 -5.32
C LEU A 381 10.94 -12.06 -4.96
N SER A 382 11.82 -11.16 -5.28
CA SER A 382 11.66 -9.72 -5.05
C SER A 382 12.07 -8.92 -6.27
N LEU A 383 11.28 -7.91 -6.57
CA LEU A 383 11.67 -6.81 -7.46
C LEU A 383 12.22 -5.68 -6.60
N VAL A 384 13.42 -5.25 -6.92
CA VAL A 384 14.10 -4.15 -6.25
C VAL A 384 14.37 -3.08 -7.30
N ASP A 385 13.78 -1.91 -7.12
CA ASP A 385 13.93 -0.76 -7.99
C ASP A 385 14.54 0.39 -7.17
N PHE A 386 15.87 0.41 -7.09
CA PHE A 386 16.64 1.47 -6.43
C PHE A 386 17.64 2.08 -7.39
#